data_a87b1ac79993c729ed4de37070d69270
#
_entry.id   a87b1ac79993c729ed4de37070d69270
#
_cell.length_a   1.000
_cell.length_b   1.000
_cell.length_c   1.000
_cell.angle_alpha   90.00
_cell.angle_beta   90.00
_cell.angle_gamma   90.00
#
_symmetry.space_group_name_H-M   'P 1'
#
loop_
_entity.id
_entity.type
_entity.pdbx_description
1 polymer ?
#
loop_
_entity_poly.entity_id
_entity_poly.type
_entity_poly.pdbx_seq_one_letter_code
_entity_poly.pdbx_strand_id
1 'polypeptide(L)'
;MFKGNIRSIQLADAEMILKWRNQDSVRLNMYNHEVIDLDTHMKWFASILKSDSCQYFIYEQNQKPLGVLSFSEIDKKNKKATWAFYSGDTTVRGIGSEMEQLALDYAFNKLDLNKLYCEVLEFNTTVISFHRKFGFKVEGVKRQDYLRDGKYYDIYQLSLFKSDYLKTKNNDKYLIEKNYNWNFEVSGNKIDKFAELSGDKNGVHLSNEHAVTLGFSGRIVHGALILAEISKIAAMEFPAQNAIYLSQKVDFKLPVYPGLELEGRAKLKTQIGRFVIIEYSIFQNEKLVIWCESEFLLSNEALKNEN
;
A
#
# COMPACT_ATOMS: atom_id res chain seq x y z
N MET A 1 -4.11 16.54 -5.75
CA MET A 1 -3.75 17.61 -4.80
C MET A 1 -3.70 16.96 -3.41
N PHE A 2 -2.63 17.15 -2.65
CA PHE A 2 -2.52 16.61 -1.29
C PHE A 2 -3.61 17.22 -0.41
N LYS A 3 -4.15 16.41 0.51
CA LYS A 3 -5.14 16.89 1.49
C LYS A 3 -4.47 17.57 2.69
N GLY A 4 -3.19 17.26 2.91
CA GLY A 4 -2.39 17.77 4.00
C GLY A 4 -1.09 18.43 3.56
N ASN A 5 -0.39 18.98 4.52
CA ASN A 5 0.91 19.62 4.39
C ASN A 5 1.85 19.19 5.52
N ILE A 6 3.13 19.51 5.38
CA ILE A 6 4.12 19.33 6.44
C ILE A 6 4.60 20.70 6.93
N ARG A 7 4.75 20.86 8.22
CA ARG A 7 5.40 22.01 8.86
C ARG A 7 6.51 21.56 9.80
N SER A 8 7.52 22.39 9.96
CA SER A 8 8.57 22.12 10.95
C SER A 8 7.99 22.01 12.35
N ILE A 9 8.59 21.13 13.18
CA ILE A 9 8.22 20.99 14.59
C ILE A 9 8.54 22.27 15.36
N GLN A 10 7.77 22.50 16.41
CA GLN A 10 7.94 23.61 17.36
C GLN A 10 7.98 23.05 18.78
N LEU A 11 8.49 23.81 19.75
CA LEU A 11 8.56 23.37 21.14
C LEU A 11 7.19 22.95 21.71
N ALA A 12 6.13 23.60 21.25
CA ALA A 12 4.75 23.29 21.64
C ALA A 12 4.28 21.89 21.18
N ASP A 13 4.97 21.26 20.21
CA ASP A 13 4.62 19.92 19.71
C ASP A 13 5.20 18.79 20.58
N ALA A 14 6.13 19.11 21.50
CA ALA A 14 6.93 18.10 22.20
C ALA A 14 6.10 17.06 22.95
N GLU A 15 5.12 17.48 23.76
CA GLU A 15 4.28 16.57 24.53
C GLU A 15 3.38 15.71 23.63
N MET A 16 2.85 16.29 22.56
CA MET A 16 2.04 15.56 21.59
C MET A 16 2.87 14.50 20.88
N ILE A 17 4.08 14.83 20.46
CA ILE A 17 5.01 13.89 19.82
C ILE A 17 5.39 12.76 20.79
N LEU A 18 5.66 13.07 22.06
CA LEU A 18 5.93 12.06 23.09
C LEU A 18 4.75 11.10 23.26
N LYS A 19 3.54 11.64 23.36
CA LYS A 19 2.31 10.83 23.46
C LYS A 19 2.19 9.85 22.30
N TRP A 20 2.41 10.32 21.06
CA TRP A 20 2.35 9.46 19.87
C TRP A 20 3.49 8.42 19.86
N ARG A 21 4.71 8.86 20.22
CA ARG A 21 5.90 7.98 20.22
C ARG A 21 5.77 6.83 21.22
N ASN A 22 5.06 7.05 22.33
CA ASN A 22 4.82 6.05 23.38
C ASN A 22 3.60 5.15 23.11
N GLN A 23 2.83 5.38 22.05
CA GLN A 23 1.76 4.44 21.67
C GLN A 23 2.38 3.09 21.28
N ASP A 24 1.74 1.99 21.66
CA ASP A 24 2.21 0.63 21.34
C ASP A 24 2.34 0.42 19.82
N SER A 25 1.39 0.95 19.05
CA SER A 25 1.42 0.90 17.58
C SER A 25 2.64 1.59 16.96
N VAL A 26 3.29 2.50 17.67
CA VAL A 26 4.50 3.21 17.24
C VAL A 26 5.74 2.60 17.89
N ARG A 27 5.82 2.61 19.24
CA ARG A 27 7.04 2.23 19.95
C ARG A 27 7.49 0.80 19.68
N LEU A 28 6.54 -0.14 19.54
CA LEU A 28 6.86 -1.54 19.28
C LEU A 28 7.49 -1.79 17.89
N ASN A 29 7.45 -0.82 17.00
CA ASN A 29 8.08 -0.86 15.69
C ASN A 29 9.41 -0.07 15.61
N MET A 30 9.88 0.47 16.73
CA MET A 30 11.12 1.24 16.82
C MET A 30 12.25 0.45 17.47
N TYR A 31 13.50 0.84 17.22
CA TYR A 31 14.67 0.27 17.88
C TYR A 31 14.58 0.40 19.42
N ASN A 32 14.29 1.61 19.91
CA ASN A 32 13.93 1.77 21.31
C ASN A 32 12.42 1.57 21.46
N HIS A 33 12.02 0.44 22.04
CA HIS A 33 10.63 0.09 22.25
C HIS A 33 10.12 0.38 23.66
N GLU A 34 10.99 0.92 24.51
CA GLU A 34 10.63 1.35 25.86
C GLU A 34 9.77 2.60 25.87
N VAL A 35 9.02 2.79 26.95
CA VAL A 35 8.29 4.03 27.20
C VAL A 35 9.29 5.13 27.55
N ILE A 36 9.25 6.23 26.84
CA ILE A 36 10.15 7.37 27.02
C ILE A 36 9.50 8.33 28.03
N ASP A 37 10.24 8.69 29.07
CA ASP A 37 9.81 9.72 30.03
C ASP A 37 9.93 11.13 29.46
N LEU A 38 9.23 12.08 30.09
CA LEU A 38 9.17 13.46 29.60
C LEU A 38 10.55 14.14 29.61
N ASP A 39 11.34 13.95 30.64
CA ASP A 39 12.65 14.62 30.78
C ASP A 39 13.63 14.14 29.69
N THR A 40 13.68 12.84 29.44
CA THR A 40 14.47 12.24 28.36
C THR A 40 14.01 12.78 27.01
N HIS A 41 12.68 12.82 26.79
CA HIS A 41 12.12 13.36 25.56
C HIS A 41 12.44 14.83 25.35
N MET A 42 12.31 15.67 26.38
CA MET A 42 12.59 17.10 26.27
C MET A 42 14.05 17.40 25.98
N LYS A 43 14.99 16.63 26.57
CA LYS A 43 16.42 16.73 26.24
C LYS A 43 16.69 16.40 24.79
N TRP A 44 16.14 15.29 24.30
CA TRP A 44 16.23 14.90 22.89
C TRP A 44 15.59 15.97 21.99
N PHE A 45 14.39 16.45 22.33
CA PHE A 45 13.67 17.45 21.54
C PHE A 45 14.45 18.76 21.41
N ALA A 46 15.03 19.22 22.49
CA ALA A 46 15.89 20.42 22.50
C ALA A 46 17.15 20.23 21.64
N SER A 47 17.69 19.00 21.56
CA SER A 47 18.85 18.69 20.72
C SER A 47 18.51 18.71 19.23
N ILE A 48 17.37 18.15 18.82
CA ILE A 48 16.98 18.11 17.41
C ILE A 48 16.60 19.49 16.87
N LEU A 49 16.04 20.37 17.70
CA LEU A 49 15.75 21.76 17.30
C LEU A 49 17.00 22.57 16.97
N LYS A 50 18.16 22.16 17.47
CA LYS A 50 19.47 22.83 17.23
C LYS A 50 20.33 22.12 16.20
N SER A 51 19.89 20.99 15.71
CA SER A 51 20.72 20.14 14.82
C SER A 51 20.62 20.59 13.37
N ASP A 52 21.76 20.69 12.71
CA ASP A 52 21.86 20.90 11.26
C ASP A 52 21.82 19.60 10.45
N SER A 53 21.93 18.45 11.11
CA SER A 53 21.96 17.13 10.48
C SER A 53 20.62 16.40 10.55
N CYS A 54 19.59 17.00 11.15
CA CYS A 54 18.25 16.43 11.14
C CYS A 54 17.16 17.50 11.00
N GLN A 55 16.04 17.10 10.45
CA GLN A 55 14.84 17.91 10.29
C GLN A 55 13.61 17.09 10.63
N TYR A 56 12.73 17.62 11.45
CA TYR A 56 11.49 16.98 11.88
C TYR A 56 10.30 17.82 11.49
N PHE A 57 9.22 17.16 11.08
CA PHE A 57 8.00 17.79 10.59
C PHE A 57 6.76 17.14 11.20
N ILE A 58 5.73 17.96 11.42
CA ILE A 58 4.37 17.52 11.65
C ILE A 58 3.67 17.45 10.30
N TYR A 59 3.04 16.31 10.02
CA TYR A 59 2.04 16.20 8.98
C TYR A 59 0.68 16.58 9.54
N GLU A 60 -0.04 17.46 8.84
CA GLU A 60 -1.34 17.94 9.27
C GLU A 60 -2.34 18.01 8.10
N GLN A 61 -3.62 17.78 8.40
CA GLN A 61 -4.76 18.03 7.50
C GLN A 61 -5.74 18.96 8.19
N ASN A 62 -6.20 20.01 7.48
CA ASN A 62 -7.12 21.00 8.04
C ASN A 62 -6.64 21.55 9.40
N GLN A 63 -5.34 21.86 9.52
CA GLN A 63 -4.66 22.29 10.74
C GLN A 63 -4.67 21.28 11.90
N LYS A 64 -5.14 20.05 11.68
CA LYS A 64 -5.09 18.98 12.67
C LYS A 64 -3.79 18.18 12.48
N PRO A 65 -2.89 18.13 13.50
CA PRO A 65 -1.71 17.28 13.48
C PRO A 65 -2.10 15.80 13.45
N LEU A 66 -1.46 15.01 12.59
CA LEU A 66 -1.81 13.60 12.38
C LEU A 66 -0.61 12.65 12.38
N GLY A 67 0.62 13.15 12.24
CA GLY A 67 1.80 12.30 12.22
C GLY A 67 3.10 13.10 12.23
N VAL A 68 4.20 12.36 12.34
CA VAL A 68 5.57 12.91 12.33
C VAL A 68 6.33 12.27 11.20
N LEU A 69 7.14 13.06 10.49
CA LEU A 69 8.17 12.58 9.60
C LEU A 69 9.50 13.29 9.88
N SER A 70 10.59 12.63 9.62
CA SER A 70 11.92 13.14 9.89
C SER A 70 12.94 12.73 8.84
N PHE A 71 13.91 13.60 8.65
CA PHE A 71 15.16 13.32 7.96
C PHE A 71 16.29 13.44 8.97
N SER A 72 17.16 12.47 9.04
CA SER A 72 18.34 12.46 9.91
C SER A 72 19.57 12.01 9.14
N GLU A 73 20.75 12.20 9.75
CA GLU A 73 22.02 11.94 9.08
C GLU A 73 22.13 12.64 7.71
N ILE A 74 21.62 13.89 7.64
CA ILE A 74 21.63 14.67 6.41
C ILE A 74 23.10 14.98 6.04
N ASP A 75 23.57 14.25 5.04
CA ASP A 75 24.91 14.42 4.46
C ASP A 75 24.80 15.27 3.18
N LYS A 76 25.05 16.57 3.33
CA LYS A 76 24.97 17.52 2.23
C LYS A 76 26.03 17.26 1.15
N LYS A 77 27.21 16.72 1.53
CA LYS A 77 28.30 16.42 0.60
C LYS A 77 27.95 15.26 -0.30
N ASN A 78 27.46 14.17 0.27
CA ASN A 78 27.10 12.95 -0.47
C ASN A 78 25.62 12.97 -0.91
N LYS A 79 24.87 14.03 -0.59
CA LYS A 79 23.44 14.21 -0.94
C LYS A 79 22.59 13.03 -0.54
N LYS A 80 22.70 12.58 0.70
CA LYS A 80 21.93 11.46 1.25
C LYS A 80 21.40 11.77 2.65
N ALA A 81 20.32 11.12 3.03
CA ALA A 81 19.79 11.16 4.39
C ALA A 81 19.03 9.87 4.71
N THR A 82 18.94 9.51 5.97
CA THR A 82 17.96 8.56 6.46
C THR A 82 16.65 9.28 6.75
N TRP A 83 15.53 8.55 6.73
CA TRP A 83 14.23 9.10 7.07
C TRP A 83 13.37 8.10 7.81
N ALA A 84 12.40 8.63 8.55
CA ALA A 84 11.40 7.85 9.24
C ALA A 84 10.10 8.64 9.37
N PHE A 85 8.98 7.92 9.54
CA PHE A 85 7.70 8.52 9.83
C PHE A 85 6.83 7.59 10.68
N TYR A 86 5.85 8.16 11.35
CA TYR A 86 4.78 7.42 12.01
C TYR A 86 3.50 8.26 12.10
N SER A 87 2.37 7.58 12.08
CA SER A 87 1.06 8.19 12.33
C SER A 87 0.87 8.38 13.82
N GLY A 88 0.43 9.57 14.23
CA GLY A 88 0.00 9.87 15.59
C GLY A 88 -1.48 9.58 15.82
N ASP A 89 -2.30 9.64 14.77
CA ASP A 89 -3.73 9.34 14.79
C ASP A 89 -4.02 8.16 13.85
N THR A 90 -4.26 6.99 14.43
CA THR A 90 -4.52 5.75 13.68
C THR A 90 -5.96 5.65 13.15
N THR A 91 -6.83 6.58 13.50
CA THR A 91 -8.24 6.60 13.05
C THR A 91 -8.38 7.12 11.63
N VAL A 92 -7.42 7.92 11.15
CA VAL A 92 -7.42 8.49 9.81
C VAL A 92 -6.65 7.57 8.86
N ARG A 93 -7.36 6.96 7.90
CA ARG A 93 -6.76 6.07 6.90
C ARG A 93 -6.09 6.84 5.75
N GLY A 94 -5.03 6.26 5.19
CA GLY A 94 -4.37 6.78 3.97
C GLY A 94 -3.33 7.86 4.20
N ILE A 95 -3.18 8.40 5.41
CA ILE A 95 -2.21 9.47 5.70
C ILE A 95 -0.76 9.04 5.47
N GLY A 96 -0.43 7.76 5.70
CA GLY A 96 0.92 7.26 5.45
C GLY A 96 1.38 7.48 4.00
N SER A 97 0.50 7.25 3.04
CA SER A 97 0.82 7.47 1.62
C SER A 97 1.05 8.94 1.29
N GLU A 98 0.27 9.86 1.88
CA GLU A 98 0.50 11.30 1.70
C GLU A 98 1.78 11.76 2.38
N MET A 99 2.06 11.26 3.60
CA MET A 99 3.31 11.56 4.33
C MET A 99 4.53 11.12 3.53
N GLU A 100 4.50 9.90 2.95
CA GLU A 100 5.61 9.42 2.13
C GLU A 100 5.80 10.26 0.87
N GLN A 101 4.73 10.59 0.14
CA GLN A 101 4.83 11.44 -1.05
C GLN A 101 5.39 12.83 -0.72
N LEU A 102 4.94 13.47 0.38
CA LEU A 102 5.44 14.76 0.82
C LEU A 102 6.90 14.67 1.25
N ALA A 103 7.28 13.58 1.95
CA ALA A 103 8.67 13.32 2.33
C ALA A 103 9.57 13.17 1.11
N LEU A 104 9.16 12.38 0.10
CA LEU A 104 9.93 12.21 -1.13
C LEU A 104 10.07 13.52 -1.91
N ASP A 105 8.99 14.30 -2.00
CA ASP A 105 9.03 15.62 -2.64
C ASP A 105 10.00 16.56 -1.92
N TYR A 106 9.94 16.58 -0.60
CA TYR A 106 10.84 17.40 0.22
C TYR A 106 12.30 16.94 0.08
N ALA A 107 12.57 15.63 0.19
CA ALA A 107 13.91 15.07 0.09
C ALA A 107 14.59 15.39 -1.24
N PHE A 108 13.88 15.17 -2.35
CA PHE A 108 14.49 15.28 -3.68
C PHE A 108 14.41 16.66 -4.30
N ASN A 109 13.41 17.48 -3.93
CA ASN A 109 13.22 18.81 -4.54
C ASN A 109 13.64 19.97 -3.60
N LYS A 110 13.58 19.79 -2.27
CA LYS A 110 13.98 20.84 -1.31
C LYS A 110 15.37 20.60 -0.73
N LEU A 111 15.66 19.37 -0.27
CA LEU A 111 16.99 19.02 0.25
C LEU A 111 17.97 18.65 -0.86
N ASP A 112 17.52 18.52 -2.11
CA ASP A 112 18.32 18.12 -3.29
C ASP A 112 19.14 16.84 -3.05
N LEU A 113 18.56 15.87 -2.33
CA LEU A 113 19.21 14.61 -2.08
C LEU A 113 19.33 13.78 -3.36
N ASN A 114 20.39 12.99 -3.47
CA ASN A 114 20.52 11.94 -4.49
C ASN A 114 19.95 10.61 -4.01
N LYS A 115 20.02 10.34 -2.69
CA LYS A 115 19.60 9.07 -2.09
C LYS A 115 18.84 9.32 -0.77
N LEU A 116 17.70 8.71 -0.65
CA LEU A 116 16.96 8.59 0.60
C LEU A 116 16.95 7.12 1.02
N TYR A 117 17.23 6.83 2.31
CA TYR A 117 17.26 5.45 2.79
C TYR A 117 16.61 5.33 4.17
N CYS A 118 16.22 4.11 4.51
CA CYS A 118 15.67 3.78 5.82
C CYS A 118 16.03 2.35 6.23
N GLU A 119 15.92 2.07 7.51
CA GLU A 119 16.03 0.73 8.06
C GLU A 119 14.69 0.30 8.63
N VAL A 120 14.33 -0.96 8.39
CA VAL A 120 13.07 -1.55 8.87
C VAL A 120 13.36 -2.90 9.50
N LEU A 121 12.86 -3.08 10.72
CA LEU A 121 12.98 -4.35 11.45
C LEU A 121 12.17 -5.46 10.75
N GLU A 122 12.69 -6.67 10.69
CA GLU A 122 12.15 -7.81 9.93
C GLU A 122 10.67 -8.08 10.22
N PHE A 123 10.23 -7.90 11.44
CA PHE A 123 8.83 -8.15 11.82
C PHE A 123 7.85 -7.08 11.30
N ASN A 124 8.35 -5.93 10.84
CA ASN A 124 7.53 -4.86 10.28
C ASN A 124 7.38 -5.00 8.75
N THR A 125 6.95 -6.18 8.31
CA THR A 125 6.82 -6.55 6.88
C THR A 125 5.88 -5.63 6.11
N THR A 126 4.86 -5.11 6.79
CA THR A 126 3.90 -4.15 6.20
C THR A 126 4.61 -2.87 5.75
N VAL A 127 5.55 -2.34 6.54
CA VAL A 127 6.30 -1.12 6.21
C VAL A 127 7.31 -1.40 5.10
N ILE A 128 7.96 -2.57 5.08
CA ILE A 128 8.84 -2.99 3.97
C ILE A 128 8.04 -2.98 2.64
N SER A 129 6.88 -3.64 2.63
CA SER A 129 6.00 -3.69 1.47
C SER A 129 5.48 -2.30 1.08
N PHE A 130 5.19 -1.47 2.08
CA PHE A 130 4.72 -0.10 1.88
C PHE A 130 5.75 0.78 1.18
N HIS A 131 7.01 0.83 1.65
CA HIS A 131 8.08 1.59 0.99
C HIS A 131 8.36 1.11 -0.45
N ARG A 132 8.27 -0.22 -0.69
CA ARG A 132 8.44 -0.76 -2.04
C ARG A 132 7.41 -0.23 -3.04
N LYS A 133 6.18 0.08 -2.61
CA LYS A 133 5.16 0.73 -3.45
C LYS A 133 5.60 2.10 -3.95
N PHE A 134 6.41 2.82 -3.16
CA PHE A 134 6.97 4.13 -3.51
C PHE A 134 8.30 4.05 -4.27
N GLY A 135 8.72 2.84 -4.66
CA GLY A 135 9.91 2.63 -5.47
C GLY A 135 11.20 2.36 -4.67
N PHE A 136 11.11 2.26 -3.35
CA PHE A 136 12.24 1.83 -2.54
C PHE A 136 12.65 0.40 -2.89
N LYS A 137 13.95 0.16 -2.93
CA LYS A 137 14.54 -1.16 -3.16
C LYS A 137 15.31 -1.59 -1.94
N VAL A 138 15.28 -2.89 -1.64
CA VAL A 138 16.13 -3.48 -0.60
C VAL A 138 17.56 -3.49 -1.13
N GLU A 139 18.47 -2.82 -0.45
CA GLU A 139 19.91 -2.82 -0.76
C GLU A 139 20.66 -3.95 -0.03
N GLY A 140 20.17 -4.32 1.14
CA GLY A 140 20.77 -5.36 1.95
C GLY A 140 19.92 -5.74 3.15
N VAL A 141 20.35 -6.83 3.79
CA VAL A 141 19.78 -7.30 5.05
C VAL A 141 20.94 -7.52 6.02
N LYS A 142 20.94 -6.77 7.12
CA LYS A 142 21.84 -7.01 8.24
C LYS A 142 21.26 -8.16 9.05
N ARG A 143 21.89 -9.33 8.97
CA ARG A 143 21.36 -10.53 9.60
C ARG A 143 21.62 -10.52 11.10
N GLN A 144 20.57 -10.76 11.90
CA GLN A 144 20.65 -10.87 13.36
C GLN A 144 21.30 -9.64 14.03
N ASP A 145 21.07 -8.45 13.51
CA ASP A 145 21.74 -7.20 13.91
C ASP A 145 20.96 -6.44 15.00
N TYR A 146 19.76 -6.89 15.35
CA TYR A 146 18.95 -6.31 16.41
C TYR A 146 18.50 -7.36 17.42
N LEU A 147 18.90 -7.18 18.70
CA LEU A 147 18.50 -8.05 19.81
C LEU A 147 17.34 -7.40 20.57
N ARG A 148 16.22 -8.11 20.70
CA ARG A 148 15.07 -7.70 21.49
C ARG A 148 14.48 -8.91 22.22
N ASP A 149 14.25 -8.78 23.53
CA ASP A 149 13.62 -9.79 24.37
C ASP A 149 14.27 -11.20 24.20
N GLY A 150 15.61 -11.22 24.08
CA GLY A 150 16.39 -12.45 23.91
C GLY A 150 16.33 -13.07 22.50
N LYS A 151 15.64 -12.43 21.53
CA LYS A 151 15.56 -12.88 20.16
C LYS A 151 16.28 -11.91 19.22
N TYR A 152 17.09 -12.45 18.29
CA TYR A 152 17.72 -11.68 17.22
C TYR A 152 16.77 -11.50 16.04
N TYR A 153 16.81 -10.31 15.44
CA TYR A 153 16.04 -9.93 14.26
C TYR A 153 16.94 -9.36 13.19
N ASP A 154 16.56 -9.57 11.94
CA ASP A 154 17.21 -8.96 10.80
C ASP A 154 16.77 -7.50 10.64
N ILE A 155 17.63 -6.68 10.01
CA ILE A 155 17.33 -5.30 9.63
C ILE A 155 17.39 -5.18 8.12
N TYR A 156 16.28 -4.77 7.51
CA TYR A 156 16.20 -4.49 6.08
C TYR A 156 16.62 -3.05 5.81
N GLN A 157 17.60 -2.88 4.93
CA GLN A 157 18.04 -1.57 4.45
C GLN A 157 17.37 -1.29 3.11
N LEU A 158 16.56 -0.24 3.05
CA LEU A 158 15.86 0.17 1.83
C LEU A 158 16.35 1.54 1.39
N SER A 159 16.39 1.76 0.08
CA SER A 159 16.73 3.06 -0.48
C SER A 159 15.93 3.40 -1.74
N LEU A 160 15.83 4.71 -1.99
CA LEU A 160 15.30 5.29 -3.22
C LEU A 160 16.27 6.36 -3.73
N PHE A 161 16.61 6.31 -5.01
CA PHE A 161 17.42 7.33 -5.68
C PHE A 161 16.55 8.40 -6.34
N LYS A 162 17.05 9.64 -6.38
CA LYS A 162 16.40 10.76 -7.09
C LYS A 162 16.05 10.42 -8.53
N SER A 163 16.95 9.72 -9.22
CA SER A 163 16.73 9.29 -10.61
C SER A 163 15.53 8.32 -10.75
N ASP A 164 15.32 7.42 -9.79
CA ASP A 164 14.19 6.50 -9.81
C ASP A 164 12.89 7.23 -9.42
N TYR A 165 12.94 8.14 -8.44
CA TYR A 165 11.83 9.01 -8.07
C TYR A 165 11.36 9.89 -9.24
N LEU A 166 12.28 10.51 -9.99
CA LEU A 166 11.93 11.33 -11.14
C LEU A 166 11.33 10.50 -12.28
N LYS A 167 11.76 9.24 -12.47
CA LYS A 167 11.10 8.33 -13.42
C LYS A 167 9.66 8.03 -13.01
N THR A 168 9.39 7.85 -11.72
CA THR A 168 8.01 7.64 -11.24
C THR A 168 7.17 8.91 -11.44
N LYS A 169 7.70 10.10 -11.15
CA LYS A 169 6.98 11.38 -11.38
C LYS A 169 6.73 11.71 -12.86
N ASN A 170 7.69 11.41 -13.74
CA ASN A 170 7.49 11.62 -15.18
C ASN A 170 6.42 10.66 -15.76
N ASN A 171 6.15 9.55 -15.06
CA ASN A 171 5.05 8.64 -15.39
C ASN A 171 3.67 9.14 -14.90
N ASP A 172 3.60 10.20 -14.06
CA ASP A 172 2.33 10.88 -13.72
C ASP A 172 1.65 11.57 -14.94
N LYS A 173 2.32 11.58 -16.10
CA LYS A 173 1.73 12.00 -17.37
C LYS A 173 0.67 11.03 -17.92
N TYR A 174 0.63 9.82 -17.41
CA TYR A 174 -0.30 8.78 -17.85
C TYR A 174 -1.44 8.65 -16.84
N LEU A 175 -2.46 9.50 -17.03
CA LEU A 175 -3.72 9.38 -16.30
C LEU A 175 -4.48 8.17 -16.84
N ILE A 176 -4.47 7.08 -16.07
CA ILE A 176 -5.38 5.96 -16.31
C ILE A 176 -6.82 6.47 -16.10
N GLU A 177 -7.74 6.00 -16.92
CA GLU A 177 -9.16 6.19 -16.66
C GLU A 177 -9.50 5.84 -15.21
N LYS A 178 -10.36 6.63 -14.58
CA LYS A 178 -10.68 6.46 -13.16
C LYS A 178 -11.61 5.29 -12.90
N ASN A 179 -12.40 4.90 -13.89
CA ASN A 179 -13.42 3.86 -13.78
C ASN A 179 -13.48 3.05 -15.08
N TYR A 180 -13.78 1.77 -14.95
CA TYR A 180 -14.03 0.86 -16.07
C TYR A 180 -15.19 -0.07 -15.69
N ASN A 181 -16.16 -0.26 -16.60
CA ASN A 181 -17.29 -1.13 -16.39
C ASN A 181 -17.36 -2.17 -17.51
N TRP A 182 -17.76 -3.39 -17.17
CA TRP A 182 -17.95 -4.47 -18.16
C TRP A 182 -19.05 -5.40 -17.71
N ASN A 183 -19.62 -6.11 -18.68
CA ASN A 183 -20.58 -7.18 -18.42
C ASN A 183 -19.99 -8.52 -18.85
N PHE A 184 -20.35 -9.57 -18.15
CA PHE A 184 -19.92 -10.93 -18.48
C PHE A 184 -20.91 -11.95 -17.92
N GLU A 185 -20.81 -13.18 -18.41
CA GLU A 185 -21.60 -14.33 -17.96
C GLU A 185 -20.69 -15.53 -17.69
N VAL A 186 -21.03 -16.29 -16.67
CA VAL A 186 -20.41 -17.58 -16.38
C VAL A 186 -21.44 -18.68 -16.64
N SER A 187 -21.28 -19.37 -17.77
CA SER A 187 -22.12 -20.52 -18.11
C SER A 187 -21.75 -21.76 -17.28
N GLY A 188 -22.69 -22.69 -17.18
CA GLY A 188 -22.45 -24.00 -16.56
C GLY A 188 -21.25 -24.74 -17.14
N ASN A 189 -21.06 -24.69 -18.46
CA ASN A 189 -19.92 -25.31 -19.13
C ASN A 189 -18.56 -24.69 -18.69
N LYS A 190 -18.52 -23.38 -18.41
CA LYS A 190 -17.29 -22.73 -17.86
C LYS A 190 -16.96 -23.27 -16.46
N ILE A 191 -17.97 -23.53 -15.63
CA ILE A 191 -17.79 -24.11 -14.29
C ILE A 191 -17.23 -25.54 -14.42
N ASP A 192 -17.80 -26.37 -15.30
CA ASP A 192 -17.37 -27.76 -15.48
C ASP A 192 -15.91 -27.82 -15.97
N LYS A 193 -15.53 -26.99 -16.95
CA LYS A 193 -14.16 -26.88 -17.43
C LYS A 193 -13.19 -26.35 -16.36
N PHE A 194 -13.64 -25.41 -15.54
CA PHE A 194 -12.82 -24.89 -14.46
C PHE A 194 -12.60 -25.94 -13.37
N ALA A 195 -13.61 -26.76 -13.05
CA ALA A 195 -13.47 -27.87 -12.11
C ALA A 195 -12.46 -28.92 -12.62
N GLU A 196 -12.45 -29.19 -13.92
CA GLU A 196 -11.44 -30.08 -14.53
C GLU A 196 -10.03 -29.49 -14.44
N LEU A 197 -9.88 -28.20 -14.78
CA LEU A 197 -8.59 -27.51 -14.80
C LEU A 197 -8.00 -27.31 -13.40
N SER A 198 -8.83 -26.88 -12.45
CA SER A 198 -8.40 -26.55 -11.08
C SER A 198 -8.30 -27.76 -10.16
N GLY A 199 -9.05 -28.85 -10.50
CA GLY A 199 -9.24 -30.00 -9.62
C GLY A 199 -10.28 -29.77 -8.51
N ASP A 200 -10.88 -28.57 -8.41
CA ASP A 200 -11.95 -28.27 -7.44
C ASP A 200 -13.28 -28.83 -7.94
N LYS A 201 -13.55 -30.07 -7.56
CA LYS A 201 -14.76 -30.83 -7.88
C LYS A 201 -15.77 -30.85 -6.74
N ASN A 202 -15.77 -29.82 -5.89
CA ASN A 202 -16.77 -29.72 -4.83
C ASN A 202 -18.20 -29.74 -5.41
N GLY A 203 -19.06 -30.59 -4.86
CA GLY A 203 -20.42 -30.82 -5.35
C GLY A 203 -21.28 -29.56 -5.40
N VAL A 204 -20.98 -28.53 -4.59
CA VAL A 204 -21.68 -27.25 -4.58
C VAL A 204 -21.56 -26.52 -5.94
N HIS A 205 -20.53 -26.80 -6.71
CA HIS A 205 -20.30 -26.23 -8.03
C HIS A 205 -20.81 -27.11 -9.18
N LEU A 206 -20.97 -28.44 -8.94
CA LEU A 206 -21.21 -29.41 -10.01
C LEU A 206 -22.61 -30.00 -9.99
N SER A 207 -23.29 -30.03 -8.82
CA SER A 207 -24.65 -30.60 -8.68
C SER A 207 -25.62 -29.61 -8.06
N ASN A 208 -26.75 -29.40 -8.73
CA ASN A 208 -27.82 -28.59 -8.17
C ASN A 208 -28.41 -29.22 -6.90
N GLU A 209 -28.60 -30.54 -6.89
CA GLU A 209 -29.15 -31.30 -5.77
C GLU A 209 -28.23 -31.13 -4.53
N HIS A 210 -26.94 -31.30 -4.72
CA HIS A 210 -25.97 -31.12 -3.64
C HIS A 210 -25.94 -29.69 -3.12
N ALA A 211 -25.94 -28.68 -4.00
CA ALA A 211 -25.97 -27.28 -3.62
C ALA A 211 -27.23 -26.92 -2.80
N VAL A 212 -28.38 -27.47 -3.18
CA VAL A 212 -29.68 -27.28 -2.45
C VAL A 212 -29.57 -27.87 -1.04
N THR A 213 -28.92 -29.00 -0.82
CA THR A 213 -28.71 -29.55 0.54
C THR A 213 -27.88 -28.67 1.42
N LEU A 214 -27.07 -27.79 0.82
CA LEU A 214 -26.23 -26.79 1.54
C LEU A 214 -26.94 -25.43 1.66
N GLY A 215 -28.19 -25.30 1.23
CA GLY A 215 -29.01 -24.09 1.37
C GLY A 215 -28.86 -23.09 0.22
N PHE A 216 -28.26 -23.47 -0.91
CA PHE A 216 -28.18 -22.64 -2.12
C PHE A 216 -29.38 -22.93 -3.05
N SER A 217 -29.72 -21.99 -3.93
CA SER A 217 -30.82 -22.17 -4.90
C SER A 217 -30.45 -23.08 -6.09
N GLY A 218 -29.23 -23.54 -6.17
CA GLY A 218 -28.67 -24.37 -7.22
C GLY A 218 -27.15 -24.26 -7.17
N ARG A 219 -26.45 -24.90 -8.12
CA ARG A 219 -24.98 -24.83 -8.15
C ARG A 219 -24.48 -23.41 -8.30
N ILE A 220 -23.41 -23.08 -7.58
CA ILE A 220 -22.80 -21.78 -7.58
C ILE A 220 -21.47 -21.77 -8.36
N VAL A 221 -21.07 -20.61 -8.85
CA VAL A 221 -19.82 -20.41 -9.56
C VAL A 221 -18.64 -20.50 -8.56
N HIS A 222 -17.52 -21.13 -8.97
CA HIS A 222 -16.28 -21.07 -8.20
C HIS A 222 -15.84 -19.62 -8.03
N GLY A 223 -15.55 -19.20 -6.81
CA GLY A 223 -15.04 -17.86 -6.55
C GLY A 223 -13.77 -17.55 -7.37
N ALA A 224 -12.87 -18.51 -7.45
CA ALA A 224 -11.63 -18.39 -8.24
C ALA A 224 -11.87 -18.18 -9.75
N LEU A 225 -12.97 -18.70 -10.31
CA LEU A 225 -13.32 -18.47 -11.72
C LEU A 225 -13.73 -17.00 -11.96
N ILE A 226 -14.41 -16.35 -11.00
CA ILE A 226 -14.72 -14.92 -11.07
C ILE A 226 -13.43 -14.09 -10.93
N LEU A 227 -12.49 -14.51 -10.07
CA LEU A 227 -11.18 -13.85 -9.95
C LEU A 227 -10.35 -13.97 -11.24
N ALA A 228 -10.49 -15.06 -11.98
CA ALA A 228 -9.87 -15.21 -13.30
C ALA A 228 -10.43 -14.18 -14.31
N GLU A 229 -11.73 -13.86 -14.24
CA GLU A 229 -12.30 -12.77 -15.05
C GLU A 229 -11.73 -11.41 -14.67
N ILE A 230 -11.62 -11.10 -13.37
CA ILE A 230 -10.96 -9.86 -12.90
C ILE A 230 -9.51 -9.81 -13.39
N SER A 231 -8.78 -10.93 -13.31
CA SER A 231 -7.40 -11.02 -13.81
C SER A 231 -7.30 -10.75 -15.32
N LYS A 232 -8.25 -11.28 -16.11
CA LYS A 232 -8.34 -10.99 -17.55
C LYS A 232 -8.53 -9.49 -17.80
N ILE A 233 -9.50 -8.87 -17.15
CA ILE A 233 -9.74 -7.41 -17.26
C ILE A 233 -8.49 -6.63 -16.88
N ALA A 234 -7.85 -7.00 -15.78
CA ALA A 234 -6.65 -6.35 -15.29
C ALA A 234 -5.46 -6.41 -16.26
N ALA A 235 -5.33 -7.53 -16.98
CA ALA A 235 -4.21 -7.75 -17.87
C ALA A 235 -4.44 -7.23 -19.31
N MET A 236 -5.70 -7.13 -19.73
CA MET A 236 -6.05 -6.88 -21.15
C MET A 236 -6.72 -5.53 -21.38
N GLU A 237 -7.43 -5.00 -20.36
CA GLU A 237 -8.33 -3.86 -20.52
C GLU A 237 -7.99 -2.70 -19.57
N PHE A 238 -8.06 -2.96 -18.25
CA PHE A 238 -7.95 -1.93 -17.23
C PHE A 238 -7.22 -2.44 -15.97
N PRO A 239 -6.19 -1.79 -15.44
CA PRO A 239 -5.78 -0.38 -15.68
C PRO A 239 -4.98 -0.18 -16.97
N ALA A 240 -4.33 -1.18 -17.51
CA ALA A 240 -3.59 -1.11 -18.76
C ALA A 240 -3.15 -2.51 -19.21
N GLN A 241 -2.96 -2.70 -20.48
CA GLN A 241 -2.39 -3.95 -21.02
C GLN A 241 -1.02 -4.25 -20.41
N ASN A 242 -0.76 -5.54 -20.16
CA ASN A 242 0.49 -6.04 -19.57
C ASN A 242 0.77 -5.51 -18.15
N ALA A 243 -0.26 -5.15 -17.37
CA ALA A 243 -0.11 -4.87 -15.95
C ALA A 243 0.29 -6.15 -15.19
N ILE A 244 1.27 -6.02 -14.29
CA ILE A 244 1.76 -7.13 -13.46
C ILE A 244 0.93 -7.16 -12.18
N TYR A 245 0.24 -8.26 -11.93
CA TYR A 245 -0.54 -8.51 -10.72
C TYR A 245 0.40 -8.73 -9.52
N LEU A 246 0.27 -7.93 -8.46
CA LEU A 246 1.13 -8.01 -7.29
C LEU A 246 0.43 -8.66 -6.09
N SER A 247 -0.79 -8.22 -5.79
CA SER A 247 -1.55 -8.73 -4.66
C SER A 247 -3.06 -8.55 -4.86
N GLN A 248 -3.85 -9.33 -4.11
CA GLN A 248 -5.30 -9.26 -4.14
C GLN A 248 -5.88 -9.54 -2.76
N LYS A 249 -6.83 -8.69 -2.35
CA LYS A 249 -7.72 -8.93 -1.21
C LYS A 249 -9.14 -9.09 -1.73
N VAL A 250 -9.82 -10.16 -1.33
CA VAL A 250 -11.16 -10.52 -1.84
C VAL A 250 -12.12 -10.77 -0.70
N ASP A 251 -13.35 -10.27 -0.86
CA ASP A 251 -14.48 -10.60 -0.03
C ASP A 251 -15.59 -11.19 -0.91
N PHE A 252 -15.94 -12.46 -0.72
CA PHE A 252 -17.11 -13.09 -1.30
C PHE A 252 -18.33 -12.79 -0.45
N LYS A 253 -19.24 -11.93 -0.93
CA LYS A 253 -20.38 -11.43 -0.17
C LYS A 253 -21.62 -12.30 -0.33
N LEU A 254 -21.89 -12.77 -1.54
CA LEU A 254 -23.04 -13.58 -1.91
C LEU A 254 -22.63 -14.65 -2.93
N PRO A 255 -23.37 -15.78 -3.01
CA PRO A 255 -23.13 -16.78 -4.05
C PRO A 255 -23.45 -16.22 -5.43
N VAL A 256 -22.67 -16.62 -6.42
CA VAL A 256 -22.86 -16.29 -7.83
C VAL A 256 -23.48 -17.49 -8.53
N TYR A 257 -24.58 -17.29 -9.22
CA TYR A 257 -25.27 -18.34 -9.96
C TYR A 257 -24.94 -18.29 -11.47
N PRO A 258 -24.75 -19.46 -12.15
CA PRO A 258 -24.46 -19.51 -13.57
C PRO A 258 -25.63 -19.07 -14.45
N GLY A 259 -25.32 -18.63 -15.67
CA GLY A 259 -26.31 -18.26 -16.68
C GLY A 259 -27.04 -16.95 -16.44
N LEU A 260 -26.58 -16.16 -15.46
CA LEU A 260 -27.07 -14.82 -15.21
C LEU A 260 -25.96 -13.80 -15.52
N GLU A 261 -26.35 -12.65 -16.05
CA GLU A 261 -25.43 -11.56 -16.31
C GLU A 261 -24.82 -11.02 -15.02
N LEU A 262 -23.53 -10.73 -15.11
CA LEU A 262 -22.72 -10.11 -14.06
C LEU A 262 -22.21 -8.77 -14.56
N GLU A 263 -22.35 -7.74 -13.73
CA GLU A 263 -21.79 -6.43 -13.97
C GLU A 263 -20.51 -6.26 -13.15
N GLY A 264 -19.40 -6.00 -13.82
CA GLY A 264 -18.13 -5.65 -13.20
C GLY A 264 -17.90 -4.14 -13.23
N ARG A 265 -17.46 -3.59 -12.11
CA ARG A 265 -17.04 -2.19 -11.99
C ARG A 265 -15.65 -2.15 -11.39
N ALA A 266 -14.72 -1.49 -12.08
CA ALA A 266 -13.38 -1.22 -11.60
C ALA A 266 -13.19 0.26 -11.35
N LYS A 267 -12.52 0.61 -10.26
CA LYS A 267 -12.24 1.99 -9.87
C LYS A 267 -10.80 2.14 -9.44
N LEU A 268 -10.08 3.08 -10.07
CA LEU A 268 -8.75 3.47 -9.62
C LEU A 268 -8.84 4.14 -8.24
N LYS A 269 -8.24 3.54 -7.22
CA LYS A 269 -8.14 4.11 -5.87
C LYS A 269 -6.88 4.94 -5.70
N THR A 270 -5.76 4.43 -6.18
CA THR A 270 -4.46 5.06 -6.00
C THR A 270 -3.58 4.79 -7.20
N GLN A 271 -2.87 5.81 -7.66
CA GLN A 271 -1.78 5.68 -8.60
C GLN A 271 -0.56 6.43 -8.07
N ILE A 272 0.57 5.72 -7.99
CA ILE A 272 1.86 6.27 -7.59
C ILE A 272 2.89 5.80 -8.61
N GLY A 273 3.17 6.64 -9.59
CA GLY A 273 3.96 6.24 -10.75
C GLY A 273 3.35 5.03 -11.45
N ARG A 274 4.10 3.92 -11.51
CA ARG A 274 3.66 2.66 -12.11
C ARG A 274 2.83 1.77 -11.18
N PHE A 275 2.82 2.06 -9.90
CA PHE A 275 2.03 1.30 -8.92
C PHE A 275 0.60 1.81 -8.89
N VAL A 276 -0.36 0.90 -9.01
CA VAL A 276 -1.79 1.23 -8.97
C VAL A 276 -2.55 0.28 -8.05
N ILE A 277 -3.55 0.82 -7.37
CA ILE A 277 -4.52 0.07 -6.59
C ILE A 277 -5.88 0.25 -7.26
N ILE A 278 -6.49 -0.87 -7.62
CA ILE A 278 -7.81 -0.92 -8.25
C ILE A 278 -8.78 -1.63 -7.31
N GLU A 279 -9.94 -1.03 -7.13
CA GLU A 279 -11.08 -1.66 -6.49
C GLU A 279 -12.00 -2.24 -7.56
N TYR A 280 -12.34 -3.51 -7.43
CA TYR A 280 -13.31 -4.20 -8.28
C TYR A 280 -14.56 -4.56 -7.48
N SER A 281 -15.71 -4.33 -8.07
CA SER A 281 -17.01 -4.72 -7.52
C SER A 281 -17.77 -5.50 -8.57
N ILE A 282 -18.21 -6.72 -8.24
CA ILE A 282 -19.01 -7.56 -9.13
C ILE A 282 -20.43 -7.63 -8.58
N PHE A 283 -21.39 -7.39 -9.45
CA PHE A 283 -22.81 -7.39 -9.13
C PHE A 283 -23.54 -8.48 -9.93
N GLN A 284 -24.54 -9.11 -9.31
CA GLN A 284 -25.51 -9.97 -9.96
C GLN A 284 -26.91 -9.56 -9.48
N ASN A 285 -27.82 -9.26 -10.41
CA ASN A 285 -29.14 -8.72 -10.07
C ASN A 285 -29.06 -7.53 -9.11
N GLU A 286 -28.21 -6.55 -9.43
CA GLU A 286 -27.97 -5.32 -8.65
C GLU A 286 -27.38 -5.55 -7.23
N LYS A 287 -27.13 -6.79 -6.82
CA LYS A 287 -26.54 -7.11 -5.53
C LYS A 287 -25.03 -7.28 -5.65
N LEU A 288 -24.26 -6.66 -4.75
CA LEU A 288 -22.81 -6.86 -4.67
C LEU A 288 -22.52 -8.29 -4.23
N VAL A 289 -21.92 -9.08 -5.13
CA VAL A 289 -21.58 -10.48 -4.88
C VAL A 289 -20.11 -10.66 -4.52
N ILE A 290 -19.21 -9.87 -5.11
CA ILE A 290 -17.77 -9.88 -4.83
C ILE A 290 -17.25 -8.46 -4.74
N TRP A 291 -16.46 -8.19 -3.72
CA TRP A 291 -15.61 -7.03 -3.63
C TRP A 291 -14.13 -7.46 -3.63
N CYS A 292 -13.29 -6.74 -4.35
CA CYS A 292 -11.88 -7.06 -4.45
C CYS A 292 -11.06 -5.78 -4.55
N GLU A 293 -9.93 -5.74 -3.86
CA GLU A 293 -8.90 -4.72 -4.01
C GLU A 293 -7.62 -5.39 -4.50
N SER A 294 -7.06 -4.89 -5.59
CA SER A 294 -5.89 -5.49 -6.22
C SER A 294 -4.81 -4.45 -6.48
N GLU A 295 -3.57 -4.87 -6.33
CA GLU A 295 -2.38 -4.06 -6.56
C GLU A 295 -1.68 -4.51 -7.84
N PHE A 296 -1.29 -3.55 -8.67
CA PHE A 296 -0.59 -3.82 -9.94
C PHE A 296 0.62 -2.93 -10.10
N LEU A 297 1.57 -3.43 -10.89
CA LEU A 297 2.65 -2.65 -11.45
C LEU A 297 2.46 -2.54 -12.96
N LEU A 298 2.28 -1.33 -13.47
CA LEU A 298 2.16 -1.06 -14.90
C LEU A 298 3.46 -1.37 -15.63
N SER A 299 3.39 -1.98 -16.82
CA SER A 299 4.56 -2.18 -17.67
C SER A 299 5.05 -0.85 -18.25
N ASN A 300 6.33 -0.80 -18.66
CA ASN A 300 6.86 0.39 -19.35
C ASN A 300 6.20 0.62 -20.72
N GLU A 301 5.63 -0.41 -21.33
CA GLU A 301 4.92 -0.37 -22.61
C GLU A 301 3.50 0.14 -22.45
N ALA A 302 2.82 -0.22 -21.37
CA ALA A 302 1.49 0.29 -21.04
C ALA A 302 1.44 1.83 -20.96
N LEU A 303 2.59 2.45 -20.72
CA LEU A 303 2.75 3.90 -20.58
C LEU A 303 3.06 4.61 -21.93
N LYS A 304 3.21 3.86 -23.05
CA LYS A 304 3.57 4.40 -24.36
C LYS A 304 2.42 4.48 -25.37
N ASN A 305 1.28 3.84 -25.08
CA ASN A 305 0.24 3.59 -26.09
C ASN A 305 -0.88 4.65 -26.15
N GLU A 306 -0.64 5.88 -25.70
CA GLU A 306 -1.53 7.02 -25.98
C GLU A 306 -0.75 8.15 -26.67
N ASN A 307 -0.46 7.94 -27.98
CA ASN A 307 -0.14 8.99 -28.94
C ASN A 307 -1.08 8.88 -30.12
#